data_b9a0edbf29e1b2de144cac7c92df6c8f
#
_entry.id   b9a0edbf29e1b2de144cac7c92df6c8f
#
_cell.length_a   1.000
_cell.length_b   1.000
_cell.length_c   1.000
_cell.angle_alpha   90.00
_cell.angle_beta   90.00
_cell.angle_gamma   90.00
#
_symmetry.space_group_name_H-M   'P 1'
#
loop_
_entity.id
_entity.type
_entity.pdbx_description
1 polymer ?
#
loop_
_entity_poly.entity_id
_entity_poly.type
_entity_poly.pdbx_seq_one_letter_code
_entity_poly.pdbx_strand_id
1 'polypeptide(L)'
;MSDADRPVDPRQPAPDRDETLRLARRRFFRTMADDAVRTAATLVGAAGALRETTREMADGIFAGTGPGATTAGAAGPSSVAPAPPPGFRSPFRLEGDRLVLVDQRRLPDELVEVVCQSAGDVAQAIREMVVRGAPALGQVAAAGLALAAGRAAAAKPYARRAIIRGSANALVNARPTAVSIRWATNRMLARYAELGELDDDGPAVAAALRAEAEAIIGEATLDHATMARRGVELLPVPEGRPLRILTHCNTGPLACGQVGTALGVVQALAADGRDLHVYVGETRPWLQGARLTAWELGQAGIPYTLLADAAAGWLLATGDVDAILVGADRIAANGDTANKVGTYPLAVLAARHGVPFLVVAPTATLDAACPDGSRIPVEMRGAGEVTGFGGRRIAPAGAAAINPSFDVTPAELITAIVTEAGVLRAPYGPAVAAAVAARDARRPAAPPGPAAPPGPTPAPGPDVPSSSPPGPDVPPDAAPGS
;
A
#
# COMPACT_ATOMS: atom_id res chain seq x y z
N MET A 1 -45.80 15.88 39.71
CA MET A 1 -45.61 17.21 39.13
C MET A 1 -44.22 17.20 38.49
N SER A 2 -44.18 17.19 37.18
CA SER A 2 -42.95 17.16 36.41
C SER A 2 -42.38 18.59 36.28
N ASP A 3 -41.04 18.68 36.19
CA ASP A 3 -40.26 19.94 36.14
C ASP A 3 -40.52 20.82 34.90
N ALA A 4 -41.62 20.57 34.17
CA ALA A 4 -41.97 21.23 32.91
C ALA A 4 -42.86 22.48 33.08
N ASP A 5 -43.33 22.81 34.29
CA ASP A 5 -44.32 23.88 34.53
C ASP A 5 -43.80 25.08 35.35
N ARG A 6 -42.52 25.41 35.28
CA ARG A 6 -42.01 26.68 35.84
C ARG A 6 -42.09 27.79 34.81
N PRO A 7 -42.68 28.95 35.16
CA PRO A 7 -42.72 30.12 34.28
C PRO A 7 -41.31 30.65 34.03
N VAL A 8 -40.96 30.87 32.76
CA VAL A 8 -39.68 31.42 32.29
C VAL A 8 -39.58 32.90 32.72
N ASP A 9 -38.52 33.26 33.47
CA ASP A 9 -38.23 34.65 33.82
C ASP A 9 -37.84 35.45 32.56
N PRO A 10 -38.56 36.52 32.22
CA PRO A 10 -38.34 37.32 31.00
C PRO A 10 -37.04 38.14 31.00
N ARG A 11 -36.19 38.04 32.03
CA ARG A 11 -34.90 38.76 32.13
C ARG A 11 -33.69 37.91 31.85
N GLN A 12 -33.84 36.61 31.59
CA GLN A 12 -32.71 35.80 31.15
C GLN A 12 -32.45 36.01 29.65
N PRO A 13 -31.17 36.28 29.27
CA PRO A 13 -30.82 36.36 27.87
C PRO A 13 -31.09 35.00 27.22
N ALA A 14 -31.67 35.02 26.01
CA ALA A 14 -31.92 33.81 25.24
C ALA A 14 -30.61 33.04 25.09
N PRO A 15 -30.61 31.71 25.28
CA PRO A 15 -29.40 30.91 25.12
C PRO A 15 -28.82 31.10 23.72
N ASP A 16 -27.51 31.26 23.65
CA ASP A 16 -26.78 31.43 22.40
C ASP A 16 -27.14 30.28 21.45
N ARG A 17 -27.65 30.64 20.29
CA ARG A 17 -28.08 29.71 19.25
C ARG A 17 -26.98 28.77 18.85
N ASP A 18 -25.71 29.23 18.87
CA ASP A 18 -24.55 28.45 18.55
C ASP A 18 -24.23 27.43 19.65
N GLU A 19 -24.40 27.79 20.93
CA GLU A 19 -24.21 26.88 22.05
C GLU A 19 -25.27 25.78 22.11
N THR A 20 -26.49 26.12 21.82
CA THR A 20 -27.63 25.18 21.73
C THR A 20 -27.43 24.19 20.57
N LEU A 21 -26.94 24.65 19.42
CA LEU A 21 -26.60 23.80 18.28
C LEU A 21 -25.40 22.89 18.57
N ARG A 22 -24.39 23.38 19.29
CA ARG A 22 -23.24 22.57 19.73
C ARG A 22 -23.65 21.48 20.71
N LEU A 23 -24.52 21.77 21.66
CA LEU A 23 -25.06 20.80 22.62
C LEU A 23 -25.97 19.78 21.96
N ALA A 24 -26.81 20.18 21.03
CA ALA A 24 -27.68 19.28 20.26
C ALA A 24 -26.85 18.34 19.37
N ARG A 25 -25.80 18.84 18.70
CA ARG A 25 -24.85 18.03 17.93
C ARG A 25 -24.11 17.02 18.81
N ARG A 26 -23.61 17.43 19.99
CA ARG A 26 -22.93 16.52 20.93
C ARG A 26 -23.87 15.42 21.44
N ARG A 27 -25.13 15.71 21.72
CA ARG A 27 -26.14 14.71 22.13
C ARG A 27 -26.46 13.74 21.00
N PHE A 28 -26.71 14.24 19.78
CA PHE A 28 -27.01 13.42 18.62
C PHE A 28 -25.87 12.41 18.32
N PHE A 29 -24.62 12.88 18.32
CA PHE A 29 -23.47 12.01 18.05
C PHE A 29 -23.19 11.01 19.18
N ARG A 30 -23.42 11.36 20.46
CA ARG A 30 -23.34 10.40 21.57
C ARG A 30 -24.37 9.28 21.43
N THR A 31 -25.60 9.60 21.13
CA THR A 31 -26.67 8.59 21.00
C THR A 31 -26.38 7.65 19.83
N MET A 32 -25.92 8.16 18.68
CA MET A 32 -25.49 7.30 17.55
C MET A 32 -24.29 6.42 17.88
N ALA A 33 -23.32 6.93 18.62
CA ALA A 33 -22.15 6.15 19.03
C ALA A 33 -22.54 5.01 19.99
N ASP A 34 -23.41 5.30 20.97
CA ASP A 34 -23.91 4.28 21.92
C ASP A 34 -24.74 3.19 21.24
N ASP A 35 -25.53 3.54 20.23
CA ASP A 35 -26.30 2.56 19.45
C ASP A 35 -25.41 1.71 18.54
N ALA A 36 -24.37 2.29 17.93
CA ALA A 36 -23.39 1.57 17.13
C ALA A 36 -22.58 0.58 18.01
N VAL A 37 -22.16 0.99 19.21
CA VAL A 37 -21.46 0.13 20.17
C VAL A 37 -22.34 -1.02 20.65
N ARG A 38 -23.62 -0.77 20.91
CA ARG A 38 -24.58 -1.83 21.31
C ARG A 38 -24.80 -2.83 20.19
N THR A 39 -24.93 -2.39 18.95
CA THR A 39 -25.08 -3.25 17.78
C THR A 39 -23.82 -4.09 17.55
N ALA A 40 -22.62 -3.49 17.68
CA ALA A 40 -21.36 -4.19 17.58
C ALA A 40 -21.17 -5.23 18.70
N ALA A 41 -21.54 -4.92 19.94
CA ALA A 41 -21.48 -5.85 21.06
C ALA A 41 -22.40 -7.07 20.87
N THR A 42 -23.57 -6.89 20.25
CA THR A 42 -24.50 -7.98 19.92
C THR A 42 -23.93 -8.89 18.83
N LEU A 43 -23.25 -8.32 17.83
CA LEU A 43 -22.59 -9.08 16.75
C LEU A 43 -21.34 -9.83 17.25
N VAL A 44 -20.58 -9.26 18.17
CA VAL A 44 -19.41 -9.91 18.79
C VAL A 44 -19.84 -11.09 19.67
N GLY A 45 -20.97 -10.99 20.39
CA GLY A 45 -21.54 -12.10 21.14
C GLY A 45 -21.95 -13.28 20.26
N ALA A 46 -22.53 -13.00 19.09
CA ALA A 46 -22.89 -14.04 18.12
C ALA A 46 -21.67 -14.71 17.46
N ALA A 47 -20.60 -13.94 17.20
CA ALA A 47 -19.34 -14.48 16.65
C ALA A 47 -18.55 -15.32 17.68
N GLY A 48 -18.70 -15.04 18.97
CA GLY A 48 -18.11 -15.85 20.06
C GLY A 48 -18.70 -17.27 20.11
N ALA A 49 -20.01 -17.39 19.98
CA ALA A 49 -20.70 -18.69 19.98
C ALA A 49 -20.36 -19.55 18.74
N LEU A 50 -20.08 -18.92 17.58
CA LEU A 50 -19.63 -19.65 16.38
C LEU A 50 -18.16 -20.13 16.49
N ARG A 51 -17.32 -19.42 17.24
CA ARG A 51 -15.90 -19.79 17.44
C ARG A 51 -15.74 -21.04 18.32
N GLU A 52 -16.59 -21.25 19.31
CA GLU A 52 -16.54 -22.44 20.17
C GLU A 52 -16.85 -23.71 19.38
N THR A 53 -17.86 -23.68 18.52
CA THR A 53 -18.22 -24.81 17.65
C THR A 53 -17.17 -25.15 16.60
N THR A 54 -16.43 -24.13 16.10
CA THR A 54 -15.38 -24.34 15.09
C THR A 54 -14.08 -24.87 15.72
N ARG A 55 -13.82 -24.54 16.98
CA ARG A 55 -12.65 -25.01 17.72
C ARG A 55 -12.77 -26.50 18.07
N GLU A 56 -13.95 -26.96 18.46
CA GLU A 56 -14.23 -28.38 18.71
C GLU A 56 -14.13 -29.26 17.45
N MET A 57 -14.42 -28.69 16.25
CA MET A 57 -14.23 -29.42 14.99
C MET A 57 -12.74 -29.44 14.53
N ALA A 58 -11.93 -28.46 14.88
CA ALA A 58 -10.52 -28.41 14.48
C ALA A 58 -9.63 -29.34 15.31
N ASP A 59 -9.91 -29.50 16.60
CA ASP A 59 -9.13 -30.36 17.51
C ASP A 59 -9.29 -31.84 17.20
N GLY A 60 -10.38 -32.26 16.51
CA GLY A 60 -10.63 -33.63 16.10
C GLY A 60 -9.84 -34.12 14.87
N ILE A 61 -9.20 -33.22 14.10
CA ILE A 61 -8.55 -33.57 12.82
C ILE A 61 -7.01 -33.68 12.93
N PHE A 62 -6.38 -33.20 14.01
CA PHE A 62 -4.92 -33.17 14.16
C PHE A 62 -4.30 -34.04 15.26
N ALA A 63 -5.01 -35.05 15.75
CA ALA A 63 -4.44 -36.04 16.66
C ALA A 63 -3.84 -37.21 15.89
N GLY A 64 -2.58 -37.15 15.53
CA GLY A 64 -1.81 -38.29 15.01
C GLY A 64 -0.51 -37.91 14.34
N THR A 65 0.57 -37.89 15.05
CA THR A 65 1.83 -38.66 14.94
C THR A 65 2.95 -37.97 15.73
N GLY A 66 3.54 -38.72 16.64
CA GLY A 66 4.61 -38.30 17.57
C GLY A 66 6.03 -38.58 17.04
N PRO A 67 7.08 -38.63 17.90
CA PRO A 67 8.27 -37.79 17.71
C PRO A 67 9.54 -38.57 17.29
N GLY A 68 10.48 -37.85 16.66
CA GLY A 68 11.84 -38.33 16.42
C GLY A 68 12.87 -37.26 16.76
N ALA A 69 13.62 -37.47 17.83
CA ALA A 69 14.74 -36.63 18.24
C ALA A 69 16.02 -36.98 17.45
N THR A 70 16.78 -35.96 17.01
CA THR A 70 18.26 -36.11 16.84
C THR A 70 18.96 -34.73 16.88
N THR A 71 19.85 -34.61 17.86
CA THR A 71 21.20 -34.03 17.98
C THR A 71 21.56 -32.68 17.35
N ALA A 72 22.06 -31.82 18.25
CA ALA A 72 22.63 -30.51 18.05
C ALA A 72 23.91 -30.52 17.20
N GLY A 73 23.96 -29.57 16.26
CA GLY A 73 25.19 -29.08 15.63
C GLY A 73 25.24 -27.58 15.72
N ALA A 74 26.27 -27.01 16.35
CA ALA A 74 26.45 -25.59 16.52
C ALA A 74 26.70 -24.91 15.16
N ALA A 75 25.78 -24.07 14.71
CA ALA A 75 25.95 -23.14 13.62
C ALA A 75 25.84 -21.71 14.17
N GLY A 76 26.76 -20.82 13.71
CA GLY A 76 26.85 -19.42 14.10
C GLY A 76 25.58 -18.61 13.80
N PRO A 77 25.49 -17.34 14.21
CA PRO A 77 24.26 -16.59 14.20
C PRO A 77 23.79 -16.31 12.77
N SER A 78 22.95 -17.19 12.26
CA SER A 78 22.17 -16.94 11.06
C SER A 78 21.10 -15.90 11.43
N SER A 79 21.18 -14.71 10.87
CA SER A 79 20.16 -13.67 11.01
C SER A 79 18.91 -14.07 10.22
N VAL A 80 18.17 -15.03 10.73
CA VAL A 80 16.85 -15.38 10.16
C VAL A 80 15.90 -14.28 10.58
N ALA A 81 15.31 -13.58 9.58
CA ALA A 81 14.24 -12.63 9.85
C ALA A 81 13.11 -13.34 10.62
N PRO A 82 12.49 -12.69 11.61
CA PRO A 82 11.38 -13.27 12.34
C PRO A 82 10.26 -13.66 11.38
N ALA A 83 9.71 -14.84 11.55
CA ALA A 83 8.54 -15.26 10.79
C ALA A 83 7.40 -14.25 10.99
N PRO A 84 6.63 -13.94 9.93
CA PRO A 84 5.47 -13.06 10.09
C PRO A 84 4.47 -13.66 11.09
N PRO A 85 3.71 -12.80 11.82
CA PRO A 85 2.70 -13.28 12.74
C PRO A 85 1.72 -14.24 12.07
N PRO A 86 1.12 -15.18 12.81
CA PRO A 86 0.12 -16.10 12.26
C PRO A 86 -0.98 -15.34 11.53
N GLY A 87 -1.36 -15.83 10.36
CA GLY A 87 -2.44 -15.24 9.56
C GLY A 87 -1.98 -14.31 8.43
N PHE A 88 -0.81 -13.69 8.50
CA PHE A 88 -0.28 -12.95 7.37
C PHE A 88 0.41 -13.88 6.37
N ARG A 89 0.16 -13.63 5.06
CA ARG A 89 0.73 -14.44 3.98
C ARG A 89 1.55 -13.59 3.05
N SER A 90 2.68 -14.15 2.62
CA SER A 90 3.37 -13.65 1.43
C SER A 90 2.48 -13.82 0.19
N PRO A 91 2.43 -12.84 -0.72
CA PRO A 91 1.67 -12.96 -1.96
C PRO A 91 2.29 -13.96 -2.95
N PHE A 92 3.49 -14.46 -2.68
CA PHE A 92 4.20 -15.40 -3.55
C PHE A 92 5.14 -16.33 -2.79
N ARG A 93 5.47 -17.45 -3.44
CA ARG A 93 6.52 -18.39 -3.02
C ARG A 93 7.30 -18.85 -4.24
N LEU A 94 8.64 -18.81 -4.17
CA LEU A 94 9.52 -19.29 -5.20
C LEU A 94 9.94 -20.73 -4.86
N GLU A 95 9.32 -21.71 -5.54
CA GLU A 95 9.44 -23.14 -5.25
C GLU A 95 10.10 -23.88 -6.45
N GLY A 96 11.34 -24.30 -6.29
CA GLY A 96 12.04 -24.99 -7.37
C GLY A 96 12.07 -24.15 -8.66
N ASP A 97 11.44 -24.66 -9.72
CA ASP A 97 11.34 -24.07 -11.05
C ASP A 97 10.03 -23.30 -11.31
N ARG A 98 9.28 -22.98 -10.25
CA ARG A 98 7.98 -22.30 -10.33
C ARG A 98 7.84 -21.18 -9.31
N LEU A 99 7.03 -20.20 -9.65
CA LEU A 99 6.59 -19.14 -8.74
C LEU A 99 5.08 -19.31 -8.50
N VAL A 100 4.70 -19.50 -7.24
CA VAL A 100 3.31 -19.61 -6.84
C VAL A 100 2.85 -18.24 -6.34
N LEU A 101 1.77 -17.71 -6.88
CA LEU A 101 1.19 -16.40 -6.54
C LEU A 101 -0.18 -16.57 -5.90
N VAL A 102 -0.50 -15.77 -4.88
CA VAL A 102 -1.89 -15.62 -4.40
C VAL A 102 -2.65 -14.73 -5.37
N ASP A 103 -3.76 -15.21 -5.91
CA ASP A 103 -4.64 -14.40 -6.77
C ASP A 103 -5.44 -13.39 -5.94
N GLN A 104 -4.90 -12.19 -5.82
CA GLN A 104 -5.50 -11.12 -5.03
C GLN A 104 -6.83 -10.59 -5.62
N ARG A 105 -7.18 -10.98 -6.85
CA ARG A 105 -8.47 -10.64 -7.47
C ARG A 105 -9.61 -11.43 -6.84
N ARG A 106 -9.31 -12.61 -6.30
CA ARG A 106 -10.28 -13.54 -5.69
C ARG A 106 -10.51 -13.26 -4.21
N LEU A 107 -9.58 -12.56 -3.53
CA LEU A 107 -9.75 -12.16 -2.14
C LEU A 107 -10.82 -11.07 -1.99
N PRO A 108 -11.60 -11.05 -0.90
CA PRO A 108 -11.51 -11.91 0.28
C PRO A 108 -12.25 -13.25 0.17
N ASP A 109 -13.04 -13.46 -0.89
CA ASP A 109 -14.00 -14.57 -0.99
C ASP A 109 -13.31 -15.92 -1.12
N GLU A 110 -12.23 -15.98 -1.91
CA GLU A 110 -11.51 -17.23 -2.19
C GLU A 110 -9.99 -17.01 -2.12
N LEU A 111 -9.30 -17.90 -1.42
CA LEU A 111 -7.83 -17.96 -1.43
C LEU A 111 -7.39 -18.93 -2.53
N VAL A 112 -7.09 -18.40 -3.71
CA VAL A 112 -6.66 -19.17 -4.89
C VAL A 112 -5.18 -18.89 -5.16
N GLU A 113 -4.45 -19.92 -5.56
CA GLU A 113 -3.05 -19.83 -5.96
C GLU A 113 -2.92 -20.03 -7.48
N VAL A 114 -2.07 -19.23 -8.11
CA VAL A 114 -1.71 -19.30 -9.52
C VAL A 114 -0.24 -19.69 -9.64
N VAL A 115 0.04 -20.70 -10.43
CA VAL A 115 1.40 -21.21 -10.68
C VAL A 115 1.94 -20.58 -11.95
N CYS A 116 3.05 -19.84 -11.84
CA CYS A 116 3.81 -19.30 -12.95
C CYS A 116 5.07 -20.15 -13.17
N GLN A 117 5.26 -20.63 -14.39
CA GLN A 117 6.41 -21.41 -14.77
C GLN A 117 7.42 -20.64 -15.63
N SER A 118 7.06 -19.46 -16.11
CA SER A 118 7.89 -18.63 -16.98
C SER A 118 7.79 -17.15 -16.61
N ALA A 119 8.77 -16.35 -17.04
CA ALA A 119 8.69 -14.89 -16.94
C ALA A 119 7.47 -14.31 -17.70
N GLY A 120 7.03 -14.98 -18.75
CA GLY A 120 5.81 -14.62 -19.50
C GLY A 120 4.56 -14.74 -18.63
N ASP A 121 4.41 -15.85 -17.88
CA ASP A 121 3.29 -16.07 -16.97
C ASP A 121 3.32 -15.01 -15.84
N VAL A 122 4.51 -14.72 -15.31
CA VAL A 122 4.69 -13.68 -14.28
C VAL A 122 4.31 -12.30 -14.82
N ALA A 123 4.76 -11.95 -16.02
CA ALA A 123 4.38 -10.68 -16.66
C ALA A 123 2.86 -10.60 -16.91
N GLN A 124 2.21 -11.70 -17.27
CA GLN A 124 0.76 -11.75 -17.40
C GLN A 124 0.06 -11.58 -16.05
N ALA A 125 0.51 -12.28 -15.02
CA ALA A 125 -0.03 -12.16 -13.66
C ALA A 125 0.07 -10.72 -13.11
N ILE A 126 1.15 -10.01 -13.42
CA ILE A 126 1.32 -8.59 -13.07
C ILE A 126 0.31 -7.71 -13.84
N ARG A 127 0.17 -7.89 -15.16
CA ARG A 127 -0.78 -7.13 -15.98
C ARG A 127 -2.22 -7.30 -15.51
N GLU A 128 -2.58 -8.53 -15.17
CA GLU A 128 -3.93 -8.88 -14.71
C GLU A 128 -4.19 -8.59 -13.25
N MET A 129 -3.21 -8.06 -12.52
CA MET A 129 -3.30 -7.77 -11.09
C MET A 129 -3.56 -9.00 -10.21
N VAL A 130 -3.14 -10.19 -10.64
CA VAL A 130 -3.05 -11.39 -9.77
C VAL A 130 -2.19 -11.06 -8.54
N VAL A 131 -1.07 -10.39 -8.78
CA VAL A 131 -0.22 -9.78 -7.77
C VAL A 131 -0.09 -8.28 -8.03
N ARG A 132 -0.08 -7.46 -6.95
CA ARG A 132 0.00 -6.00 -7.01
C ARG A 132 0.71 -5.47 -5.76
N GLY A 133 1.06 -4.17 -5.74
CA GLY A 133 1.81 -3.52 -4.66
C GLY A 133 3.28 -3.34 -5.07
N ALA A 134 3.77 -2.10 -4.99
CA ALA A 134 5.07 -1.75 -5.54
C ALA A 134 6.23 -2.63 -5.02
N PRO A 135 6.38 -2.89 -3.71
CA PRO A 135 7.49 -3.72 -3.23
C PRO A 135 7.38 -5.19 -3.67
N ALA A 136 6.18 -5.80 -3.67
CA ALA A 136 5.99 -7.19 -4.11
C ALA A 136 6.27 -7.36 -5.61
N LEU A 137 5.90 -6.38 -6.43
CA LEU A 137 6.11 -6.44 -7.88
C LEU A 137 7.60 -6.55 -8.25
N GLY A 138 8.47 -5.83 -7.54
CA GLY A 138 9.92 -5.94 -7.75
C GLY A 138 10.45 -7.35 -7.44
N GLN A 139 10.04 -7.91 -6.30
CA GLN A 139 10.43 -9.25 -5.86
C GLN A 139 9.93 -10.33 -6.83
N VAL A 140 8.67 -10.23 -7.25
CA VAL A 140 8.04 -11.15 -8.21
C VAL A 140 8.71 -11.06 -9.58
N ALA A 141 9.12 -9.86 -10.03
CA ALA A 141 9.84 -9.68 -11.28
C ALA A 141 11.24 -10.30 -11.22
N ALA A 142 11.97 -10.14 -10.11
CA ALA A 142 13.25 -10.82 -9.90
C ALA A 142 13.11 -12.34 -9.95
N ALA A 143 12.11 -12.89 -9.24
CA ALA A 143 11.77 -14.30 -9.27
C ALA A 143 11.44 -14.79 -10.70
N GLY A 144 10.62 -14.02 -11.44
CA GLY A 144 10.30 -14.31 -12.85
C GLY A 144 11.52 -14.36 -13.75
N LEU A 145 12.49 -13.46 -13.52
CA LEU A 145 13.75 -13.48 -14.29
C LEU A 145 14.65 -14.65 -13.91
N ALA A 146 14.65 -15.06 -12.64
CA ALA A 146 15.33 -16.28 -12.19
C ALA A 146 14.71 -17.55 -12.86
N LEU A 147 13.39 -17.64 -12.99
CA LEU A 147 12.73 -18.71 -13.75
C LEU A 147 13.18 -18.72 -15.21
N ALA A 148 13.27 -17.55 -15.86
CA ALA A 148 13.75 -17.45 -17.24
C ALA A 148 15.19 -17.96 -17.38
N ALA A 149 16.08 -17.63 -16.44
CA ALA A 149 17.45 -18.09 -16.42
C ALA A 149 17.53 -19.62 -16.24
N GLY A 150 16.74 -20.18 -15.31
CA GLY A 150 16.67 -21.63 -15.09
C GLY A 150 16.22 -22.39 -16.35
N ARG A 151 15.18 -21.91 -17.03
CA ARG A 151 14.70 -22.52 -18.29
C ARG A 151 15.69 -22.37 -19.43
N ALA A 152 16.50 -21.34 -19.43
CA ALA A 152 17.52 -21.08 -20.44
C ALA A 152 18.88 -21.72 -20.12
N ALA A 153 19.03 -22.45 -19.00
CA ALA A 153 20.31 -22.98 -18.54
C ALA A 153 21.00 -23.89 -19.59
N ALA A 154 20.22 -24.74 -20.28
CA ALA A 154 20.74 -25.61 -21.34
C ALA A 154 20.85 -24.94 -22.71
N ALA A 155 20.43 -23.67 -22.86
CA ALA A 155 20.51 -22.98 -24.13
C ALA A 155 21.92 -22.48 -24.43
N LYS A 156 22.26 -22.36 -25.72
CA LYS A 156 23.52 -21.74 -26.15
C LYS A 156 23.62 -20.29 -25.61
N PRO A 157 24.83 -19.77 -25.34
CA PRO A 157 25.02 -18.45 -24.71
C PRO A 157 24.21 -17.30 -25.37
N TYR A 158 24.25 -17.17 -26.69
CA TYR A 158 23.50 -16.15 -27.42
C TYR A 158 21.97 -16.30 -27.27
N ALA A 159 21.47 -17.54 -27.29
CA ALA A 159 20.03 -17.80 -27.11
C ALA A 159 19.62 -17.51 -25.65
N ARG A 160 20.43 -17.93 -24.67
CA ARG A 160 20.25 -17.64 -23.24
C ARG A 160 20.18 -16.14 -22.99
N ARG A 161 21.12 -15.37 -23.55
CA ARG A 161 21.13 -13.90 -23.45
C ARG A 161 19.84 -13.29 -24.03
N ALA A 162 19.40 -13.74 -25.21
CA ALA A 162 18.16 -13.24 -25.81
C ALA A 162 16.94 -13.54 -24.94
N ILE A 163 16.85 -14.74 -24.36
CA ILE A 163 15.76 -15.15 -23.47
C ILE A 163 15.75 -14.29 -22.19
N ILE A 164 16.88 -14.13 -21.51
CA ILE A 164 16.96 -13.39 -20.25
C ILE A 164 16.63 -11.91 -20.47
N ARG A 165 17.21 -11.25 -21.49
CA ARG A 165 16.95 -9.84 -21.81
C ARG A 165 15.52 -9.62 -22.31
N GLY A 166 14.99 -10.54 -23.15
CA GLY A 166 13.60 -10.51 -23.59
C GLY A 166 12.62 -10.66 -22.44
N SER A 167 12.90 -11.53 -21.48
CA SER A 167 12.11 -11.71 -20.27
C SER A 167 12.13 -10.48 -19.37
N ALA A 168 13.29 -9.84 -19.18
CA ALA A 168 13.40 -8.60 -18.44
C ALA A 168 12.54 -7.49 -19.06
N ASN A 169 12.58 -7.35 -20.40
CA ASN A 169 11.72 -6.39 -21.12
C ASN A 169 10.23 -6.70 -20.95
N ALA A 170 9.84 -7.97 -21.04
CA ALA A 170 8.44 -8.37 -20.85
C ALA A 170 7.91 -8.01 -19.45
N LEU A 171 8.73 -8.23 -18.42
CA LEU A 171 8.41 -7.91 -17.03
C LEU A 171 8.29 -6.39 -16.81
N VAL A 172 9.25 -5.59 -17.32
CA VAL A 172 9.20 -4.12 -17.22
C VAL A 172 7.97 -3.56 -17.92
N ASN A 173 7.63 -4.09 -19.11
CA ASN A 173 6.48 -3.65 -19.89
C ASN A 173 5.13 -4.18 -19.35
N ALA A 174 5.15 -5.12 -18.40
CA ALA A 174 3.92 -5.57 -17.77
C ALA A 174 3.25 -4.44 -16.96
N ARG A 175 4.05 -3.56 -16.33
CA ARG A 175 3.58 -2.37 -15.64
C ARG A 175 4.65 -1.26 -15.67
N PRO A 176 4.71 -0.45 -16.73
CA PRO A 176 5.80 0.53 -16.96
C PRO A 176 5.94 1.59 -15.86
N THR A 177 4.85 1.91 -15.16
CA THR A 177 4.81 2.88 -14.05
C THR A 177 5.42 2.35 -12.75
N ALA A 178 5.58 1.02 -12.60
CA ALA A 178 6.13 0.41 -11.40
C ALA A 178 7.68 0.49 -11.36
N VAL A 179 8.20 1.44 -10.60
CA VAL A 179 9.65 1.67 -10.44
C VAL A 179 10.36 0.44 -9.89
N SER A 180 9.72 -0.28 -8.96
CA SER A 180 10.28 -1.48 -8.33
C SER A 180 10.58 -2.62 -9.32
N ILE A 181 9.74 -2.82 -10.34
CA ILE A 181 10.00 -3.83 -11.38
C ILE A 181 11.28 -3.46 -12.13
N ARG A 182 11.41 -2.20 -12.56
CA ARG A 182 12.60 -1.73 -13.28
C ARG A 182 13.85 -1.83 -12.42
N TRP A 183 13.75 -1.45 -11.15
CA TRP A 183 14.86 -1.57 -10.21
C TRP A 183 15.32 -3.03 -10.07
N ALA A 184 14.41 -3.96 -9.81
CA ALA A 184 14.75 -5.37 -9.62
C ALA A 184 15.30 -6.01 -10.89
N THR A 185 14.68 -5.76 -12.05
CA THR A 185 15.18 -6.29 -13.32
C THR A 185 16.56 -5.73 -13.70
N ASN A 186 16.82 -4.44 -13.44
CA ASN A 186 18.14 -3.85 -13.66
C ASN A 186 19.19 -4.49 -12.76
N ARG A 187 18.89 -4.74 -11.48
CA ARG A 187 19.77 -5.42 -10.54
C ARG A 187 20.10 -6.84 -11.00
N MET A 188 19.09 -7.59 -11.42
CA MET A 188 19.27 -8.94 -11.98
C MET A 188 20.12 -8.93 -13.25
N LEU A 189 19.90 -7.97 -14.16
CA LEU A 189 20.70 -7.84 -15.39
C LEU A 189 22.15 -7.39 -15.11
N ALA A 190 22.38 -6.55 -14.10
CA ALA A 190 23.73 -6.21 -13.64
C ALA A 190 24.47 -7.45 -13.15
N ARG A 191 23.82 -8.27 -12.31
CA ARG A 191 24.38 -9.54 -11.88
C ARG A 191 24.69 -10.46 -13.06
N TYR A 192 23.80 -10.55 -14.05
CA TYR A 192 24.03 -11.32 -15.27
C TYR A 192 25.23 -10.81 -16.07
N ALA A 193 25.42 -9.50 -16.18
CA ALA A 193 26.57 -8.90 -16.86
C ALA A 193 27.90 -9.22 -16.14
N GLU A 194 27.93 -9.20 -14.80
CA GLU A 194 29.11 -9.57 -13.99
C GLU A 194 29.55 -11.01 -14.22
N LEU A 195 28.62 -11.94 -14.46
CA LEU A 195 28.89 -13.33 -14.76
C LEU A 195 29.43 -13.56 -16.17
N GLY A 196 29.37 -12.53 -17.05
CA GLY A 196 29.63 -12.70 -18.47
C GLY A 196 28.41 -13.27 -19.19
N GLU A 197 27.68 -12.43 -19.90
CA GLU A 197 26.40 -12.81 -20.56
C GLU A 197 26.51 -13.91 -21.59
N LEU A 198 27.74 -14.19 -22.06
CA LEU A 198 28.04 -15.23 -23.03
C LEU A 198 28.82 -16.39 -22.39
N ASP A 199 28.85 -16.49 -21.06
CA ASP A 199 29.43 -17.61 -20.35
C ASP A 199 28.81 -18.95 -20.81
N ASP A 200 29.60 -19.98 -20.96
CA ASP A 200 29.14 -21.30 -21.42
C ASP A 200 28.46 -22.10 -20.30
N ASP A 201 28.77 -21.82 -19.03
CA ASP A 201 28.15 -22.50 -17.88
C ASP A 201 26.74 -21.94 -17.58
N GLY A 202 25.78 -22.35 -18.36
CA GLY A 202 24.38 -21.93 -18.18
C GLY A 202 23.77 -22.34 -16.83
N PRO A 203 24.01 -23.53 -16.30
CA PRO A 203 23.61 -23.91 -14.94
C PRO A 203 24.14 -22.97 -13.84
N ALA A 204 25.43 -22.59 -13.90
CA ALA A 204 26.04 -21.67 -12.95
C ALA A 204 25.38 -20.25 -13.05
N VAL A 205 25.15 -19.77 -14.28
CA VAL A 205 24.41 -18.51 -14.51
C VAL A 205 23.00 -18.56 -13.92
N ALA A 206 22.28 -19.67 -14.13
CA ALA A 206 20.93 -19.83 -13.59
C ALA A 206 20.92 -19.85 -12.06
N ALA A 207 21.86 -20.58 -11.44
CA ALA A 207 22.00 -20.63 -9.99
C ALA A 207 22.36 -19.27 -9.39
N ALA A 208 23.24 -18.49 -10.01
CA ALA A 208 23.61 -17.16 -9.56
C ALA A 208 22.45 -16.16 -9.66
N LEU A 209 21.67 -16.19 -10.74
CA LEU A 209 20.48 -15.34 -10.88
C LEU A 209 19.36 -15.77 -9.94
N ARG A 210 19.26 -17.06 -9.62
CA ARG A 210 18.34 -17.54 -8.58
C ARG A 210 18.73 -16.98 -7.20
N ALA A 211 20.01 -17.09 -6.85
CA ALA A 211 20.52 -16.54 -5.58
C ALA A 211 20.32 -15.03 -5.48
N GLU A 212 20.50 -14.29 -6.58
CA GLU A 212 20.24 -12.84 -6.62
C GLU A 212 18.76 -12.49 -6.40
N ALA A 213 17.85 -13.26 -6.99
CA ALA A 213 16.40 -13.06 -6.74
C ALA A 213 16.03 -13.35 -5.29
N GLU A 214 16.60 -14.40 -4.69
CA GLU A 214 16.41 -14.75 -3.28
C GLU A 214 17.02 -13.68 -2.35
N ALA A 215 18.15 -13.09 -2.71
CA ALA A 215 18.75 -11.96 -2.00
C ALA A 215 17.84 -10.73 -2.02
N ILE A 216 17.25 -10.36 -3.17
CA ILE A 216 16.28 -9.27 -3.29
C ILE A 216 15.08 -9.50 -2.37
N ILE A 217 14.55 -10.70 -2.30
CA ILE A 217 13.41 -11.07 -1.44
C ILE A 217 13.81 -11.01 0.05
N GLY A 218 14.96 -11.54 0.40
CA GLY A 218 15.48 -11.54 1.77
C GLY A 218 15.77 -10.13 2.28
N GLU A 219 16.43 -9.30 1.49
CA GLU A 219 16.71 -7.91 1.80
C GLU A 219 15.40 -7.12 2.03
N ALA A 220 14.42 -7.26 1.12
CA ALA A 220 13.12 -6.61 1.29
C ALA A 220 12.44 -7.01 2.61
N THR A 221 12.55 -8.27 3.03
CA THR A 221 12.01 -8.75 4.30
C THR A 221 12.67 -8.06 5.49
N LEU A 222 14.01 -7.96 5.50
CA LEU A 222 14.78 -7.29 6.56
C LEU A 222 14.51 -5.79 6.59
N ASP A 223 14.45 -5.14 5.43
CA ASP A 223 14.18 -3.72 5.29
C ASP A 223 12.78 -3.39 5.83
N HIS A 224 11.76 -4.18 5.48
CA HIS A 224 10.40 -3.99 5.98
C HIS A 224 10.32 -4.20 7.50
N ALA A 225 10.99 -5.21 8.05
CA ALA A 225 11.05 -5.43 9.50
C ALA A 225 11.76 -4.26 10.23
N THR A 226 12.78 -3.68 9.60
CA THR A 226 13.48 -2.50 10.13
C THR A 226 12.59 -1.27 10.12
N MET A 227 11.88 -1.02 9.03
CA MET A 227 10.88 0.07 8.95
C MET A 227 9.78 -0.10 9.98
N ALA A 228 9.27 -1.33 10.15
CA ALA A 228 8.22 -1.62 11.12
C ALA A 228 8.64 -1.20 12.54
N ARG A 229 9.83 -1.60 13.00
CA ARG A 229 10.36 -1.20 14.32
C ARG A 229 10.50 0.32 14.45
N ARG A 230 11.08 1.00 13.44
CA ARG A 230 11.20 2.46 13.45
C ARG A 230 9.86 3.17 13.46
N GLY A 231 8.86 2.62 12.77
CA GLY A 231 7.50 3.16 12.79
C GLY A 231 6.85 3.06 14.17
N VAL A 232 7.05 1.94 14.87
CA VAL A 232 6.55 1.75 16.25
C VAL A 232 7.09 2.82 17.21
N GLU A 233 8.37 3.19 17.09
CA GLU A 233 9.00 4.21 17.94
C GLU A 233 8.41 5.62 17.78
N LEU A 234 7.72 5.89 16.67
CA LEU A 234 7.11 7.20 16.40
C LEU A 234 5.67 7.32 16.90
N LEU A 235 5.09 6.23 17.35
CA LEU A 235 3.67 6.18 17.70
C LEU A 235 3.45 6.38 19.19
N PRO A 236 2.37 7.11 19.56
CA PRO A 236 2.06 7.34 20.97
C PRO A 236 1.69 6.04 21.69
N VAL A 237 1.78 6.06 23.01
CA VAL A 237 1.32 5.00 23.90
C VAL A 237 0.14 5.54 24.71
N PRO A 238 -1.11 5.42 24.24
CA PRO A 238 -2.25 5.88 24.99
C PRO A 238 -2.45 5.07 26.27
N GLU A 239 -2.82 5.74 27.35
CA GLU A 239 -3.14 5.08 28.61
C GLU A 239 -4.61 4.67 28.66
N GLY A 240 -4.87 3.43 29.09
CA GLY A 240 -6.22 2.92 29.37
C GLY A 240 -7.13 2.74 28.15
N ARG A 241 -6.60 2.83 26.93
CA ARG A 241 -7.35 2.61 25.69
C ARG A 241 -6.44 2.12 24.57
N PRO A 242 -7.00 1.47 23.53
CA PRO A 242 -6.22 1.08 22.37
C PRO A 242 -5.61 2.27 21.63
N LEU A 243 -4.44 2.05 21.02
CA LEU A 243 -3.86 2.92 20.01
C LEU A 243 -4.70 2.82 18.72
N ARG A 244 -5.22 3.95 18.24
CA ARG A 244 -6.15 4.00 17.10
C ARG A 244 -5.43 4.51 15.85
N ILE A 245 -5.24 3.63 14.90
CA ILE A 245 -4.49 3.89 13.66
C ILE A 245 -5.47 3.89 12.49
N LEU A 246 -5.42 4.93 11.65
CA LEU A 246 -6.11 4.96 10.36
C LEU A 246 -5.12 4.59 9.26
N THR A 247 -5.52 3.70 8.35
CA THR A 247 -4.72 3.34 7.17
C THR A 247 -5.56 3.39 5.89
N HIS A 248 -4.88 3.48 4.76
CA HIS A 248 -5.48 3.55 3.43
C HIS A 248 -4.76 2.62 2.46
N CYS A 249 -5.49 2.05 1.50
CA CYS A 249 -5.00 1.06 0.56
C CYS A 249 -4.60 -0.26 1.25
N ASN A 250 -3.64 -0.98 0.66
CA ASN A 250 -3.07 -2.18 1.25
C ASN A 250 -1.55 -2.10 1.21
N THR A 251 -0.92 -2.23 2.36
CA THR A 251 0.51 -2.09 2.59
C THR A 251 1.07 -3.25 3.44
N GLY A 252 0.31 -4.31 3.55
CA GLY A 252 0.71 -5.54 4.23
C GLY A 252 1.51 -6.49 3.34
N PRO A 253 1.72 -7.73 3.80
CA PRO A 253 2.42 -8.77 3.05
C PRO A 253 1.90 -8.99 1.63
N LEU A 254 0.59 -8.92 1.41
CA LEU A 254 -0.01 -9.06 0.07
C LEU A 254 0.53 -8.05 -0.94
N ALA A 255 0.88 -6.84 -0.50
CA ALA A 255 1.43 -5.78 -1.36
C ALA A 255 2.95 -5.70 -1.34
N CYS A 256 3.59 -6.20 -0.29
CA CYS A 256 4.98 -5.87 0.01
C CYS A 256 5.90 -7.10 0.12
N GLY A 257 5.36 -8.28 0.29
CA GLY A 257 6.15 -9.51 0.52
C GLY A 257 5.87 -10.10 1.89
N GLN A 258 6.90 -10.31 2.74
CA GLN A 258 6.75 -11.06 3.99
C GLN A 258 6.18 -10.26 5.17
N VAL A 259 6.54 -8.99 5.29
CA VAL A 259 6.23 -8.17 6.48
C VAL A 259 5.23 -7.06 6.20
N GLY A 260 5.38 -6.37 5.09
CA GLY A 260 4.62 -5.14 4.82
C GLY A 260 5.36 -3.86 5.22
N THR A 261 4.81 -2.72 4.83
CA THR A 261 5.33 -1.39 5.17
C THR A 261 4.46 -0.75 6.28
N ALA A 262 3.50 0.12 5.97
CA ALA A 262 2.64 0.71 7.01
C ALA A 262 1.88 -0.35 7.83
N LEU A 263 1.35 -1.39 7.18
CA LEU A 263 0.72 -2.50 7.91
C LEU A 263 1.76 -3.37 8.65
N GLY A 264 3.04 -3.34 8.23
CA GLY A 264 4.15 -3.94 8.96
C GLY A 264 4.36 -3.31 10.34
N VAL A 265 4.16 -1.98 10.47
CA VAL A 265 4.19 -1.28 11.75
C VAL A 265 3.05 -1.77 12.65
N VAL A 266 1.85 -1.94 12.10
CA VAL A 266 0.68 -2.49 12.82
C VAL A 266 0.96 -3.91 13.31
N GLN A 267 1.60 -4.75 12.47
CA GLN A 267 1.98 -6.12 12.86
C GLN A 267 3.01 -6.12 14.00
N ALA A 268 4.00 -5.24 13.94
CA ALA A 268 5.02 -5.13 15.00
C ALA A 268 4.38 -4.71 16.33
N LEU A 269 3.45 -3.75 16.32
CA LEU A 269 2.68 -3.35 17.50
C LEU A 269 1.89 -4.52 18.09
N ALA A 270 1.21 -5.30 17.23
CA ALA A 270 0.45 -6.46 17.66
C ALA A 270 1.35 -7.56 18.24
N ALA A 271 2.52 -7.79 17.62
CA ALA A 271 3.52 -8.73 18.12
C ALA A 271 4.12 -8.32 19.48
N ASP A 272 4.22 -7.02 19.74
CA ASP A 272 4.65 -6.45 21.02
C ASP A 272 3.52 -6.47 22.07
N GLY A 273 2.34 -7.04 21.74
CA GLY A 273 1.20 -7.13 22.66
C GLY A 273 0.52 -5.78 22.95
N ARG A 274 0.73 -4.77 22.07
CA ARG A 274 0.09 -3.46 22.19
C ARG A 274 -1.42 -3.57 21.95
N ASP A 275 -2.21 -2.94 22.83
CA ASP A 275 -3.63 -2.75 22.57
C ASP A 275 -3.81 -1.73 21.45
N LEU A 276 -4.42 -2.16 20.34
CA LEU A 276 -4.57 -1.33 19.14
C LEU A 276 -5.89 -1.61 18.42
N HIS A 277 -6.37 -0.61 17.70
CA HIS A 277 -7.52 -0.70 16.81
C HIS A 277 -7.20 -0.03 15.49
N VAL A 278 -7.45 -0.70 14.37
CA VAL A 278 -7.12 -0.19 13.04
C VAL A 278 -8.39 0.23 12.30
N TYR A 279 -8.46 1.49 11.92
CA TYR A 279 -9.47 1.98 10.97
C TYR A 279 -8.94 1.81 9.56
N VAL A 280 -9.73 1.20 8.69
CA VAL A 280 -9.35 0.87 7.32
C VAL A 280 -10.28 1.57 6.34
N GLY A 281 -9.77 2.53 5.57
CA GLY A 281 -10.50 3.09 4.43
C GLY A 281 -10.71 2.02 3.37
N GLU A 282 -11.92 1.91 2.82
CA GLU A 282 -12.25 0.89 1.80
C GLU A 282 -11.38 0.98 0.54
N THR A 283 -10.89 2.17 0.21
CA THR A 283 -10.00 2.49 -0.92
C THR A 283 -10.68 2.25 -2.29
N ARG A 284 -11.64 3.12 -2.63
CA ARG A 284 -12.21 3.14 -3.98
C ARG A 284 -11.14 3.46 -5.03
N PRO A 285 -11.29 3.02 -6.34
CA PRO A 285 -12.37 2.15 -6.85
C PRO A 285 -12.14 0.65 -6.65
N TRP A 286 -10.88 0.18 -6.48
CA TRP A 286 -10.53 -1.25 -6.50
C TRP A 286 -10.69 -1.94 -5.14
N LEU A 287 -10.94 -1.18 -4.07
CA LEU A 287 -11.24 -1.63 -2.70
C LEU A 287 -10.12 -2.44 -2.05
N GLN A 288 -8.86 -2.02 -2.22
CA GLN A 288 -7.72 -2.70 -1.61
C GLN A 288 -7.81 -2.70 -0.07
N GLY A 289 -8.35 -1.65 0.53
CA GLY A 289 -8.57 -1.59 1.97
C GLY A 289 -9.61 -2.62 2.41
N ALA A 290 -10.79 -2.61 1.78
CA ALA A 290 -11.86 -3.52 2.12
C ALA A 290 -11.54 -4.98 1.82
N ARG A 291 -10.93 -5.26 0.66
CA ARG A 291 -10.71 -6.62 0.18
C ARG A 291 -9.44 -7.27 0.70
N LEU A 292 -8.39 -6.50 0.90
CA LEU A 292 -7.07 -7.03 1.20
C LEU A 292 -6.62 -6.66 2.61
N THR A 293 -6.61 -5.37 2.98
CA THR A 293 -6.16 -4.94 4.32
C THR A 293 -7.05 -5.49 5.43
N ALA A 294 -8.37 -5.40 5.26
CA ALA A 294 -9.32 -5.97 6.21
C ALA A 294 -9.16 -7.50 6.33
N TRP A 295 -8.92 -8.19 5.19
CA TRP A 295 -8.66 -9.62 5.17
C TRP A 295 -7.36 -9.97 5.94
N GLU A 296 -6.25 -9.27 5.70
CA GLU A 296 -4.98 -9.50 6.39
C GLU A 296 -5.11 -9.28 7.91
N LEU A 297 -5.78 -8.20 8.32
CA LEU A 297 -6.02 -7.89 9.74
C LEU A 297 -6.91 -8.95 10.39
N GLY A 298 -7.98 -9.39 9.70
CA GLY A 298 -8.85 -10.46 10.16
C GLY A 298 -8.11 -11.79 10.34
N GLN A 299 -7.25 -12.17 9.39
CA GLN A 299 -6.41 -13.37 9.49
C GLN A 299 -5.40 -13.28 10.65
N ALA A 300 -4.93 -12.08 10.97
CA ALA A 300 -4.00 -11.86 12.08
C ALA A 300 -4.71 -11.71 13.44
N GLY A 301 -6.03 -11.64 13.47
CA GLY A 301 -6.80 -11.40 14.70
C GLY A 301 -6.60 -10.00 15.27
N ILE A 302 -6.17 -9.02 14.44
CA ILE A 302 -5.99 -7.62 14.83
C ILE A 302 -7.34 -6.91 14.73
N PRO A 303 -7.82 -6.22 15.80
CA PRO A 303 -9.09 -5.51 15.78
C PRO A 303 -9.08 -4.39 14.74
N TYR A 304 -10.11 -4.35 13.90
CA TYR A 304 -10.25 -3.30 12.89
C TYR A 304 -11.72 -2.91 12.65
N THR A 305 -11.90 -1.72 12.08
CA THR A 305 -13.18 -1.24 11.55
C THR A 305 -12.98 -0.72 10.14
N LEU A 306 -13.76 -1.25 9.19
CA LEU A 306 -13.81 -0.77 7.81
C LEU A 306 -14.71 0.45 7.72
N LEU A 307 -14.31 1.47 6.93
CA LEU A 307 -15.10 2.67 6.68
C LEU A 307 -15.05 3.05 5.20
N ALA A 308 -16.12 3.72 4.75
CA ALA A 308 -16.10 4.39 3.46
C ALA A 308 -15.03 5.49 3.46
N ASP A 309 -14.31 5.68 2.35
CA ASP A 309 -13.17 6.62 2.29
C ASP A 309 -13.57 8.03 2.77
N ALA A 310 -14.77 8.51 2.39
CA ALA A 310 -15.26 9.82 2.80
C ALA A 310 -15.55 9.94 4.32
N ALA A 311 -15.75 8.82 5.02
CA ALA A 311 -16.01 8.83 6.46
C ALA A 311 -14.77 9.12 7.31
N ALA A 312 -13.57 9.06 6.72
CA ALA A 312 -12.32 9.40 7.41
C ALA A 312 -12.33 10.83 7.98
N GLY A 313 -12.95 11.79 7.26
CA GLY A 313 -13.10 13.16 7.74
C GLY A 313 -13.94 13.26 9.00
N TRP A 314 -15.04 12.52 9.08
CA TRP A 314 -15.86 12.45 10.28
C TRP A 314 -15.06 11.82 11.44
N LEU A 315 -14.40 10.70 11.20
CA LEU A 315 -13.62 9.99 12.22
C LEU A 315 -12.50 10.86 12.82
N LEU A 316 -11.77 11.61 11.97
CA LEU A 316 -10.75 12.55 12.44
C LEU A 316 -11.34 13.72 13.23
N ALA A 317 -12.53 14.20 12.85
CA ALA A 317 -13.22 15.27 13.56
C ALA A 317 -13.72 14.86 14.95
N THR A 318 -13.98 13.57 15.21
CA THR A 318 -14.31 13.06 16.55
C THR A 318 -13.10 12.92 17.48
N GLY A 319 -11.88 13.00 16.96
CA GLY A 319 -10.64 12.79 17.72
C GLY A 319 -10.37 11.31 18.00
N ASP A 320 -10.90 10.41 17.18
CA ASP A 320 -10.79 8.97 17.37
C ASP A 320 -9.62 8.33 16.60
N VAL A 321 -8.66 9.12 16.11
CA VAL A 321 -7.46 8.67 15.41
C VAL A 321 -6.22 9.26 16.07
N ASP A 322 -5.26 8.41 16.42
CA ASP A 322 -4.01 8.80 17.06
C ASP A 322 -2.87 8.98 16.04
N ALA A 323 -2.91 8.24 14.93
CA ALA A 323 -1.95 8.36 13.84
C ALA A 323 -2.55 7.83 12.52
N ILE A 324 -2.06 8.34 11.40
CA ILE A 324 -2.33 7.80 10.08
C ILE A 324 -1.04 7.16 9.53
N LEU A 325 -1.13 5.91 9.10
CA LEU A 325 -0.03 5.16 8.49
C LEU A 325 -0.39 4.79 7.05
N VAL A 326 0.43 5.21 6.09
CA VAL A 326 0.25 4.89 4.67
C VAL A 326 1.57 4.41 4.06
N GLY A 327 1.49 3.73 2.91
CA GLY A 327 2.64 3.42 2.08
C GLY A 327 2.97 4.54 1.11
N ALA A 328 3.84 4.24 0.12
CA ALA A 328 4.08 5.08 -1.03
C ALA A 328 4.35 4.24 -2.28
N ASP A 329 3.91 4.73 -3.44
CA ASP A 329 4.26 4.17 -4.75
C ASP A 329 5.51 4.86 -5.33
N ARG A 330 5.72 6.16 -5.03
CA ARG A 330 6.92 6.94 -5.40
C ARG A 330 7.06 8.15 -4.48
N ILE A 331 8.30 8.46 -4.11
CA ILE A 331 8.65 9.65 -3.31
C ILE A 331 9.67 10.45 -4.09
N ALA A 332 9.35 11.72 -4.38
CA ALA A 332 10.22 12.63 -5.10
C ALA A 332 11.39 13.15 -4.22
N ALA A 333 12.37 13.79 -4.85
CA ALA A 333 13.56 14.31 -4.15
C ALA A 333 13.22 15.32 -3.04
N ASN A 334 12.15 16.10 -3.19
CA ASN A 334 11.69 17.04 -2.17
C ASN A 334 10.82 16.42 -1.07
N GLY A 335 10.50 15.12 -1.16
CA GLY A 335 9.65 14.39 -0.22
C GLY A 335 8.17 14.32 -0.60
N ASP A 336 7.74 14.98 -1.67
CA ASP A 336 6.38 14.81 -2.20
C ASP A 336 6.12 13.33 -2.52
N THR A 337 4.98 12.83 -2.07
CA THR A 337 4.71 11.40 -2.06
C THR A 337 3.49 11.07 -2.91
N ALA A 338 3.69 10.30 -3.98
CA ALA A 338 2.60 9.68 -4.71
C ALA A 338 2.20 8.35 -4.04
N ASN A 339 0.92 8.22 -3.77
CA ASN A 339 0.34 6.99 -3.24
C ASN A 339 -1.08 6.80 -3.78
N LYS A 340 -1.74 5.71 -3.41
CA LYS A 340 -3.10 5.41 -3.82
C LYS A 340 -4.03 6.61 -3.62
N VAL A 341 -4.82 6.93 -4.66
CA VAL A 341 -5.81 8.02 -4.63
C VAL A 341 -6.65 7.97 -3.36
N GLY A 342 -6.80 9.12 -2.70
CA GLY A 342 -7.37 9.26 -1.36
C GLY A 342 -6.34 9.53 -0.26
N THR A 343 -5.05 9.39 -0.56
CA THR A 343 -3.96 9.69 0.39
C THR A 343 -3.82 11.19 0.65
N TYR A 344 -3.88 12.02 -0.40
CA TYR A 344 -3.79 13.47 -0.26
C TYR A 344 -4.89 14.06 0.63
N PRO A 345 -6.20 13.79 0.40
CA PRO A 345 -7.22 14.30 1.30
C PRO A 345 -7.07 13.82 2.75
N LEU A 346 -6.57 12.59 3.00
CA LEU A 346 -6.24 12.13 4.35
C LEU A 346 -5.12 12.96 5.00
N ALA A 347 -4.07 13.30 4.26
CA ALA A 347 -2.99 14.15 4.75
C ALA A 347 -3.46 15.57 5.09
N VAL A 348 -4.32 16.16 4.25
CA VAL A 348 -4.95 17.46 4.52
C VAL A 348 -5.80 17.41 5.79
N LEU A 349 -6.61 16.37 5.95
CA LEU A 349 -7.42 16.18 7.15
C LEU A 349 -6.56 15.93 8.40
N ALA A 350 -5.48 15.14 8.27
CA ALA A 350 -4.52 14.91 9.35
C ALA A 350 -3.92 16.24 9.84
N ALA A 351 -3.43 17.08 8.93
CA ALA A 351 -2.90 18.41 9.25
C ALA A 351 -3.95 19.30 9.91
N ARG A 352 -5.20 19.29 9.41
CA ARG A 352 -6.31 20.08 9.98
C ARG A 352 -6.66 19.68 11.41
N HIS A 353 -6.51 18.40 11.76
CA HIS A 353 -6.86 17.85 13.07
C HIS A 353 -5.65 17.60 13.97
N GLY A 354 -4.42 17.91 13.52
CA GLY A 354 -3.19 17.73 14.30
C GLY A 354 -2.82 16.26 14.53
N VAL A 355 -3.25 15.36 13.63
CA VAL A 355 -2.95 13.92 13.70
C VAL A 355 -1.66 13.63 12.92
N PRO A 356 -0.67 12.92 13.48
CA PRO A 356 0.53 12.54 12.78
C PRO A 356 0.23 11.72 11.51
N PHE A 357 0.81 12.12 10.38
CA PHE A 357 0.70 11.45 9.09
C PHE A 357 2.06 10.86 8.71
N LEU A 358 2.19 9.54 8.79
CA LEU A 358 3.44 8.82 8.56
C LEU A 358 3.37 8.04 7.23
N VAL A 359 4.38 8.25 6.41
CA VAL A 359 4.61 7.46 5.18
C VAL A 359 5.66 6.39 5.50
N VAL A 360 5.36 5.12 5.26
CA VAL A 360 6.27 4.00 5.50
C VAL A 360 6.58 3.32 4.17
N ALA A 361 7.81 3.49 3.69
CA ALA A 361 8.19 3.00 2.37
C ALA A 361 9.69 2.73 2.28
N PRO A 362 10.14 1.68 1.54
CA PRO A 362 11.56 1.36 1.40
C PRO A 362 12.29 2.44 0.57
N THR A 363 13.59 2.58 0.77
CA THR A 363 14.43 3.51 -0.02
C THR A 363 14.37 3.24 -1.52
N ALA A 364 14.00 2.04 -1.94
CA ALA A 364 13.74 1.72 -3.36
C ALA A 364 12.56 2.52 -3.96
N THR A 365 11.70 3.10 -3.12
CA THR A 365 10.59 3.97 -3.52
C THR A 365 11.04 5.43 -3.74
N LEU A 366 12.20 5.82 -3.18
CA LEU A 366 12.78 7.16 -3.34
C LEU A 366 13.33 7.36 -4.75
N ASP A 367 12.83 8.38 -5.44
CA ASP A 367 13.24 8.77 -6.80
C ASP A 367 13.94 10.13 -6.76
N ALA A 368 15.26 10.10 -6.51
CA ALA A 368 16.08 11.31 -6.46
C ALA A 368 16.19 12.03 -7.83
N ALA A 369 15.86 11.37 -8.94
CA ALA A 369 15.83 11.98 -10.27
C ALA A 369 14.53 12.77 -10.53
N CYS A 370 13.48 12.55 -9.73
CA CYS A 370 12.22 13.28 -9.79
C CYS A 370 12.28 14.45 -8.79
N PRO A 371 12.36 15.71 -9.23
CA PRO A 371 12.62 16.84 -8.32
C PRO A 371 11.47 17.11 -7.35
N ASP A 372 10.22 16.97 -7.79
CA ASP A 372 9.02 17.23 -7.02
C ASP A 372 7.81 16.43 -7.52
N GLY A 373 6.71 16.50 -6.79
CA GLY A 373 5.49 15.76 -7.06
C GLY A 373 4.80 16.10 -8.39
N SER A 374 5.00 17.30 -8.93
CA SER A 374 4.41 17.72 -10.22
C SER A 374 4.98 16.93 -11.40
N ARG A 375 6.14 16.30 -11.21
CA ARG A 375 6.82 15.48 -12.23
C ARG A 375 6.50 13.99 -12.11
N ILE A 376 5.74 13.59 -11.10
CA ILE A 376 5.33 12.18 -10.96
C ILE A 376 4.18 11.90 -11.93
N PRO A 377 4.35 10.98 -12.90
CA PRO A 377 3.25 10.64 -13.82
C PRO A 377 2.15 9.87 -13.05
N VAL A 378 0.92 10.36 -13.16
CA VAL A 378 -0.26 9.70 -12.59
C VAL A 378 -0.90 8.79 -13.64
N GLU A 379 -0.98 7.50 -13.34
CA GLU A 379 -1.64 6.51 -14.20
C GLU A 379 -3.15 6.71 -14.17
N MET A 380 -3.75 6.96 -15.33
CA MET A 380 -5.20 7.04 -15.51
C MET A 380 -5.74 5.66 -15.87
N ARG A 381 -6.70 5.15 -15.11
CA ARG A 381 -7.30 3.81 -15.31
C ARG A 381 -8.68 3.90 -15.95
N GLY A 382 -9.20 2.74 -16.38
CA GLY A 382 -10.48 2.67 -17.06
C GLY A 382 -11.66 3.16 -16.19
N ALA A 383 -12.57 3.91 -16.81
CA ALA A 383 -13.78 4.44 -16.16
C ALA A 383 -14.67 3.33 -15.55
N GLY A 384 -14.61 2.10 -16.07
CA GLY A 384 -15.39 0.96 -15.59
C GLY A 384 -15.17 0.61 -14.13
N GLU A 385 -13.98 0.86 -13.58
CA GLU A 385 -13.70 0.63 -12.16
C GLU A 385 -14.47 1.60 -11.25
N VAL A 386 -14.72 2.82 -11.71
CA VAL A 386 -15.49 3.84 -10.97
C VAL A 386 -16.98 3.64 -11.17
N THR A 387 -17.41 3.40 -12.41
CA THR A 387 -18.83 3.28 -12.80
C THR A 387 -19.42 1.88 -12.55
N GLY A 388 -18.59 0.93 -12.09
CA GLY A 388 -18.97 -0.43 -11.77
C GLY A 388 -18.51 -0.86 -10.38
N PHE A 389 -19.11 -1.94 -9.89
CA PHE A 389 -18.74 -2.59 -8.63
C PHE A 389 -19.19 -4.05 -8.66
N GLY A 390 -18.31 -4.99 -8.31
CA GLY A 390 -18.64 -6.43 -8.28
C GLY A 390 -19.20 -6.97 -9.61
N GLY A 391 -18.68 -6.51 -10.75
CA GLY A 391 -19.17 -6.89 -12.07
C GLY A 391 -20.49 -6.21 -12.50
N ARG A 392 -21.09 -5.38 -11.65
CA ARG A 392 -22.33 -4.66 -11.93
C ARG A 392 -22.06 -3.17 -12.17
N ARG A 393 -22.77 -2.59 -13.12
CA ARG A 393 -22.79 -1.13 -13.30
C ARG A 393 -23.56 -0.48 -12.14
N ILE A 394 -23.00 0.59 -11.55
CA ILE A 394 -23.61 1.37 -10.47
C ILE A 394 -23.90 2.82 -10.88
N ALA A 395 -23.41 3.23 -12.06
CA ALA A 395 -23.67 4.55 -12.64
C ALA A 395 -24.57 4.44 -13.89
N PRO A 396 -25.24 5.52 -14.32
CA PRO A 396 -26.01 5.54 -15.56
C PRO A 396 -25.17 5.12 -16.76
N ALA A 397 -25.83 4.57 -17.80
CA ALA A 397 -25.16 4.27 -19.05
C ALA A 397 -24.60 5.56 -19.68
N GLY A 398 -23.34 5.51 -20.13
CA GLY A 398 -22.66 6.67 -20.69
C GLY A 398 -22.08 7.68 -19.68
N ALA A 399 -22.17 7.41 -18.37
CA ALA A 399 -21.55 8.26 -17.38
C ALA A 399 -20.02 8.30 -17.61
N ALA A 400 -19.47 9.50 -17.79
CA ALA A 400 -18.03 9.71 -17.81
C ALA A 400 -17.46 9.57 -16.38
N ALA A 401 -16.21 9.08 -16.28
CA ALA A 401 -15.53 8.99 -14.99
C ALA A 401 -14.05 9.31 -15.13
N ILE A 402 -13.50 9.96 -14.11
CA ILE A 402 -12.06 10.20 -13.92
C ILE A 402 -11.56 9.17 -12.90
N ASN A 403 -10.50 8.44 -13.25
CA ASN A 403 -9.96 7.38 -12.40
C ASN A 403 -8.43 7.46 -12.32
N PRO A 404 -7.86 8.43 -11.58
CA PRO A 404 -6.43 8.45 -11.28
C PRO A 404 -6.09 7.30 -10.32
N SER A 405 -5.00 6.59 -10.58
CA SER A 405 -4.52 5.52 -9.68
C SER A 405 -3.94 6.07 -8.40
N PHE A 406 -3.33 7.25 -8.46
CA PHE A 406 -2.56 7.89 -7.40
C PHE A 406 -2.97 9.35 -7.27
N ASP A 407 -2.78 9.90 -6.08
CA ASP A 407 -2.66 11.33 -5.85
C ASP A 407 -1.29 11.65 -5.26
N VAL A 408 -0.92 12.92 -5.25
CA VAL A 408 0.36 13.38 -4.73
C VAL A 408 0.12 14.20 -3.47
N THR A 409 0.74 13.76 -2.37
CA THR A 409 0.73 14.44 -1.09
C THR A 409 1.97 15.34 -1.00
N PRO A 410 1.80 16.68 -0.86
CA PRO A 410 2.92 17.58 -0.60
C PRO A 410 3.68 17.20 0.67
N ALA A 411 4.99 17.33 0.62
CA ALA A 411 5.89 16.96 1.72
C ALA A 411 5.59 17.68 3.04
N GLU A 412 5.08 18.90 2.99
CA GLU A 412 4.69 19.71 4.15
C GLU A 412 3.53 19.11 4.97
N LEU A 413 2.72 18.23 4.39
CA LEU A 413 1.65 17.53 5.07
C LEU A 413 2.09 16.22 5.73
N ILE A 414 3.34 15.80 5.49
CA ILE A 414 3.90 14.54 5.98
C ILE A 414 4.69 14.79 7.25
N THR A 415 4.33 14.11 8.34
CA THR A 415 5.04 14.24 9.63
C THR A 415 6.41 13.58 9.58
N ALA A 416 6.51 12.41 8.98
CA ALA A 416 7.77 11.70 8.74
C ALA A 416 7.62 10.65 7.65
N ILE A 417 8.74 10.36 6.97
CA ILE A 417 8.89 9.23 6.05
C ILE A 417 9.80 8.21 6.73
N VAL A 418 9.28 7.01 6.97
CA VAL A 418 9.98 5.91 7.64
C VAL A 418 10.56 4.98 6.59
N THR A 419 11.88 4.83 6.59
CA THR A 419 12.60 3.93 5.68
C THR A 419 13.51 2.98 6.46
N GLU A 420 14.05 1.95 5.79
CA GLU A 420 15.08 1.10 6.37
C GLU A 420 16.43 1.82 6.57
N ALA A 421 16.65 2.96 5.89
CA ALA A 421 17.83 3.79 6.09
C ALA A 421 17.68 4.74 7.29
N GLY A 422 16.44 5.10 7.68
CA GLY A 422 16.17 6.02 8.78
C GLY A 422 14.77 6.61 8.72
N VAL A 423 14.46 7.43 9.72
CA VAL A 423 13.27 8.26 9.78
C VAL A 423 13.62 9.63 9.18
N LEU A 424 13.04 9.94 8.03
CA LEU A 424 13.25 11.21 7.34
C LEU A 424 12.23 12.22 7.86
N ARG A 425 12.69 13.45 8.09
CA ARG A 425 11.87 14.59 8.53
C ARG A 425 12.20 15.81 7.69
N ALA A 426 11.30 16.79 7.69
CA ALA A 426 11.55 18.07 7.03
C ALA A 426 12.81 18.77 7.58
N PRO A 427 13.64 19.40 6.72
CA PRO A 427 13.50 19.50 5.26
C PRO A 427 13.85 18.16 4.58
N TYR A 428 12.93 17.63 3.77
CA TYR A 428 13.05 16.28 3.20
C TYR A 428 14.16 16.14 2.14
N GLY A 429 14.43 17.17 1.35
CA GLY A 429 15.41 17.08 0.24
C GLY A 429 16.77 16.50 0.67
N PRO A 430 17.45 17.09 1.66
CA PRO A 430 18.71 16.54 2.18
C PRO A 430 18.57 15.13 2.76
N ALA A 431 17.46 14.86 3.45
CA ALA A 431 17.21 13.56 4.07
C ALA A 431 16.98 12.45 3.03
N VAL A 432 16.21 12.74 1.97
CA VAL A 432 16.01 11.83 0.83
C VAL A 432 17.33 11.55 0.13
N ALA A 433 18.12 12.62 -0.17
CA ALA A 433 19.43 12.46 -0.81
C ALA A 433 20.37 11.56 0.02
N ALA A 434 20.44 11.75 1.34
CA ALA A 434 21.24 10.92 2.24
C ALA A 434 20.76 9.45 2.26
N ALA A 435 19.45 9.21 2.29
CA ALA A 435 18.89 7.87 2.28
C ALA A 435 19.16 7.13 0.95
N VAL A 436 19.08 7.83 -0.17
CA VAL A 436 19.42 7.30 -1.50
C VAL A 436 20.91 6.99 -1.58
N ALA A 437 21.79 7.87 -1.11
CA ALA A 437 23.24 7.63 -1.08
C ALA A 437 23.59 6.40 -0.20
N ALA A 438 22.94 6.26 0.96
CA ALA A 438 23.12 5.10 1.84
C ALA A 438 22.65 3.79 1.19
N ARG A 439 21.52 3.81 0.45
CA ARG A 439 21.07 2.67 -0.35
C ARG A 439 22.08 2.29 -1.44
N ASP A 440 22.56 3.28 -2.19
CA ASP A 440 23.45 3.05 -3.32
C ASP A 440 24.85 2.58 -2.86
N ALA A 441 25.31 3.02 -1.67
CA ALA A 441 26.54 2.52 -1.05
C ALA A 441 26.48 1.06 -0.59
N ARG A 442 25.28 0.51 -0.35
CA ARG A 442 25.09 -0.93 -0.04
C ARG A 442 25.19 -1.82 -1.28
N ARG A 443 25.18 -1.22 -2.49
CA ARG A 443 25.23 -1.96 -3.77
C ARG A 443 26.67 -2.04 -4.27
N PRO A 444 27.11 -3.22 -4.78
CA PRO A 444 28.28 -3.27 -5.68
C PRO A 444 27.98 -2.37 -6.90
N ALA A 445 28.98 -1.66 -7.39
CA ALA A 445 28.85 -0.76 -8.53
C ALA A 445 28.27 -1.53 -9.75
N ALA A 446 27.07 -1.14 -10.17
CA ALA A 446 26.49 -1.67 -11.41
C ALA A 446 27.09 -0.96 -12.62
N PRO A 447 27.37 -1.66 -13.75
CA PRO A 447 27.71 -1.00 -14.99
C PRO A 447 26.55 -0.09 -15.46
N PRO A 448 26.82 1.03 -16.16
CA PRO A 448 25.79 1.92 -16.65
C PRO A 448 24.83 1.16 -17.57
N GLY A 449 23.55 1.12 -17.16
CA GLY A 449 22.49 0.53 -17.96
C GLY A 449 22.23 1.34 -19.24
N PRO A 450 21.64 0.72 -20.29
CA PRO A 450 21.25 1.44 -21.50
C PRO A 450 20.30 2.60 -21.13
N ALA A 451 20.51 3.74 -21.75
CA ALA A 451 19.67 4.93 -21.60
C ALA A 451 18.18 4.57 -21.78
N ALA A 452 17.33 5.07 -20.90
CA ALA A 452 15.90 4.85 -21.01
C ALA A 452 15.40 5.37 -22.38
N PRO A 453 14.55 4.62 -23.10
CA PRO A 453 13.91 5.17 -24.29
C PRO A 453 13.09 6.39 -23.88
N PRO A 454 13.00 7.43 -24.73
CA PRO A 454 12.18 8.57 -24.44
C PRO A 454 10.75 8.11 -24.15
N GLY A 455 10.20 8.61 -23.05
CA GLY A 455 8.82 8.30 -22.65
C GLY A 455 7.85 8.60 -23.81
N PRO A 456 6.71 7.92 -23.90
CA PRO A 456 5.71 8.20 -24.89
C PRO A 456 5.32 9.68 -24.79
N THR A 457 5.40 10.38 -25.91
CA THR A 457 4.91 11.75 -26.04
C THR A 457 3.46 11.77 -25.53
N PRO A 458 3.09 12.67 -24.62
CA PRO A 458 1.71 12.76 -24.19
C PRO A 458 0.83 12.96 -25.43
N ALA A 459 -0.18 12.10 -25.57
CA ALA A 459 -1.19 12.28 -26.61
C ALA A 459 -1.80 13.68 -26.47
N PRO A 460 -2.03 14.41 -27.57
CA PRO A 460 -2.71 15.68 -27.50
C PRO A 460 -4.04 15.47 -26.77
N GLY A 461 -4.26 16.26 -25.71
CA GLY A 461 -5.53 16.26 -24.99
C GLY A 461 -6.68 16.54 -25.97
N PRO A 462 -7.88 16.00 -25.70
CA PRO A 462 -9.03 16.34 -26.52
C PRO A 462 -9.20 17.86 -26.54
N ASP A 463 -9.29 18.42 -27.75
CA ASP A 463 -9.63 19.82 -27.97
C ASP A 463 -10.91 20.14 -27.19
N VAL A 464 -10.79 20.90 -26.14
CA VAL A 464 -11.95 21.50 -25.45
C VAL A 464 -12.33 22.71 -26.28
N PRO A 465 -13.49 22.71 -26.95
CA PRO A 465 -13.91 23.90 -27.66
C PRO A 465 -14.07 25.04 -26.68
N SER A 466 -13.35 26.12 -26.87
CA SER A 466 -13.50 27.37 -26.11
C SER A 466 -14.81 28.03 -26.51
N SER A 467 -15.91 27.61 -25.89
CA SER A 467 -17.16 28.38 -25.94
C SER A 467 -17.19 29.32 -24.76
N SER A 468 -16.65 30.52 -24.95
CA SER A 468 -16.99 31.66 -24.11
C SER A 468 -18.44 32.04 -24.44
N PRO A 469 -19.32 32.17 -23.47
CA PRO A 469 -20.65 32.73 -23.71
C PRO A 469 -20.54 34.19 -24.17
N PRO A 470 -21.39 34.67 -25.11
CA PRO A 470 -21.42 36.08 -25.47
C PRO A 470 -21.84 36.91 -24.25
N GLY A 471 -21.07 37.94 -23.95
CA GLY A 471 -21.41 38.93 -22.94
C GLY A 471 -22.69 39.66 -23.31
N PRO A 472 -23.45 40.18 -22.34
CA PRO A 472 -24.66 40.93 -22.62
C PRO A 472 -24.33 42.22 -23.34
N ASP A 473 -25.05 42.47 -24.45
CA ASP A 473 -25.06 43.73 -25.18
C ASP A 473 -25.43 44.90 -24.26
N VAL A 474 -24.51 45.80 -24.05
CA VAL A 474 -24.80 47.09 -23.39
C VAL A 474 -25.08 48.12 -24.53
N PRO A 475 -26.25 48.74 -24.60
CA PRO A 475 -26.52 49.78 -25.59
C PRO A 475 -25.68 51.04 -25.31
N PRO A 476 -25.27 51.79 -26.35
CA PRO A 476 -24.44 52.97 -26.18
C PRO A 476 -25.26 54.13 -25.57
N ASP A 477 -24.77 54.67 -24.45
CA ASP A 477 -25.29 55.85 -23.81
C ASP A 477 -25.18 57.06 -24.73
N ALA A 478 -26.32 57.77 -24.84
CA ALA A 478 -26.45 59.03 -25.54
C ALA A 478 -25.65 60.14 -24.81
N ALA A 479 -24.87 60.90 -25.59
CA ALA A 479 -24.18 62.07 -25.09
C ALA A 479 -25.16 63.17 -24.62
N PRO A 480 -24.89 63.86 -23.53
CA PRO A 480 -25.63 65.08 -23.17
C PRO A 480 -25.14 66.25 -24.02
N GLY A 481 -26.04 66.91 -24.74
CA GLY A 481 -25.83 68.14 -25.39
C GLY A 481 -25.89 69.33 -24.45
N SER A 482 -25.14 70.40 -24.82
CA SER A 482 -25.05 71.78 -24.40
C SER A 482 -24.54 72.06 -23.02
#